data_407a2504e25dfe013ee19833469542bf
#
_entry.id   407a2504e25dfe013ee19833469542bf
#
_cell.length_a   1.000
_cell.length_b   1.000
_cell.length_c   1.000
_cell.angle_alpha   90.00
_cell.angle_beta   90.00
_cell.angle_gamma   90.00
#
_symmetry.space_group_name_H-M   'P 1'
#
loop_
_entity.id
_entity.type
_entity.pdbx_description
1 polymer ?
#
loop_
_entity_poly.entity_id
_entity_poly.type
_entity_poly.pdbx_seq_one_letter_code
_entity_poly.pdbx_strand_id
1 'polypeptide(L)'
;MCIRDRTRLVSCFDAGRVIHRANAEGQLEGGAVQGLGYALMEEIALDSGVSKNPHLADYKLPTSLDAPQIQTILLESGEGLGPFGAKGLGEPSMTPSIGAVANAVSKALGVRMTELPITSERVLAALRSKPA
;
A
#
# COMPACT_ATOMS: atom_id res chain seq x y z
N MET A 1 21.37 -2.71 -3.45
CA MET A 1 20.15 -2.97 -2.66
C MET A 1 19.30 -1.72 -2.66
N CYS A 2 18.08 -1.79 -3.13
CA CYS A 2 17.18 -0.64 -3.14
C CYS A 2 16.52 -0.52 -1.75
N ILE A 3 16.61 0.65 -1.10
CA ILE A 3 15.99 0.90 0.21
C ILE A 3 14.46 0.73 0.15
N ARG A 4 13.88 0.87 -1.04
CA ARG A 4 12.44 0.66 -1.28
C ARG A 4 12.06 -0.77 -1.62
N ASP A 5 13.02 -1.68 -1.64
CA ASP A 5 12.77 -3.09 -1.92
C ASP A 5 12.01 -3.74 -0.76
N ARG A 6 11.02 -4.55 -1.08
CA ARG A 6 10.15 -5.23 -0.12
C ARG A 6 10.05 -6.69 -0.47
N THR A 7 10.30 -7.51 0.51
CA THR A 7 10.30 -8.97 0.33
C THR A 7 8.97 -9.58 0.75
N ARG A 8 8.29 -8.97 1.73
CA ARG A 8 7.05 -9.52 2.31
C ARG A 8 6.15 -8.41 2.84
N LEU A 9 4.85 -8.59 2.66
CA LEU A 9 3.79 -7.82 3.29
C LEU A 9 2.78 -8.78 3.92
N VAL A 10 2.37 -8.50 5.16
CA VAL A 10 1.34 -9.29 5.84
C VAL A 10 0.12 -8.41 6.00
N SER A 11 -1.02 -8.86 5.48
CA SER A 11 -2.32 -8.20 5.58
C SER A 11 -3.24 -9.05 6.46
N CYS A 12 -3.57 -8.56 7.65
CA CYS A 12 -4.46 -9.23 8.61
C CYS A 12 -5.74 -8.44 8.74
N PHE A 13 -6.88 -9.11 8.48
CA PHE A 13 -8.18 -8.44 8.45
C PHE A 13 -9.27 -9.27 9.10
N ASP A 14 -10.14 -8.60 9.86
CA ASP A 14 -11.38 -9.21 10.37
C ASP A 14 -12.49 -9.02 9.33
N ALA A 15 -12.81 -10.11 8.64
CA ALA A 15 -13.87 -10.19 7.64
C ALA A 15 -15.27 -10.44 8.23
N GLY A 16 -15.37 -10.52 9.57
CA GLY A 16 -16.59 -10.98 10.24
C GLY A 16 -16.86 -12.44 9.90
N ARG A 17 -17.46 -12.73 8.74
CA ARG A 17 -17.58 -14.05 8.16
C ARG A 17 -17.08 -14.05 6.73
N VAL A 18 -16.20 -14.94 6.39
CA VAL A 18 -15.68 -15.10 5.02
C VAL A 18 -16.69 -15.89 4.19
N ILE A 19 -17.36 -15.23 3.25
CA ILE A 19 -18.35 -15.86 2.37
C ILE A 19 -17.65 -16.67 1.27
N HIS A 20 -16.59 -16.10 0.67
CA HIS A 20 -15.81 -16.76 -0.37
C HIS A 20 -14.33 -16.50 -0.17
N ARG A 21 -13.64 -17.51 0.35
CA ARG A 21 -12.24 -17.36 0.81
C ARG A 21 -11.27 -16.86 -0.25
N ALA A 22 -11.26 -17.49 -1.43
CA ALA A 22 -10.33 -17.11 -2.50
C ALA A 22 -10.56 -15.66 -2.97
N ASN A 23 -11.83 -15.22 -3.07
CA ASN A 23 -12.12 -13.83 -3.43
C ASN A 23 -11.70 -12.86 -2.33
N ALA A 24 -11.90 -13.23 -1.06
CA ALA A 24 -11.48 -12.41 0.08
C ALA A 24 -9.96 -12.25 0.13
N GLU A 25 -9.22 -13.33 -0.04
CA GLU A 25 -7.75 -13.33 -0.11
C GLU A 25 -7.27 -12.46 -1.28
N GLY A 26 -7.81 -12.65 -2.49
CA GLY A 26 -7.47 -11.84 -3.66
C GLY A 26 -7.78 -10.35 -3.48
N GLN A 27 -8.86 -10.02 -2.78
CA GLN A 27 -9.20 -8.63 -2.45
C GLN A 27 -8.19 -8.00 -1.49
N LEU A 28 -7.74 -8.74 -0.49
CA LEU A 28 -6.70 -8.28 0.44
C LEU A 28 -5.34 -8.13 -0.24
N GLU A 29 -4.98 -9.05 -1.12
CA GLU A 29 -3.73 -8.98 -1.90
C GLU A 29 -3.74 -7.77 -2.84
N GLY A 30 -4.81 -7.59 -3.61
CA GLY A 30 -4.96 -6.48 -4.54
C GLY A 30 -4.93 -5.13 -3.85
N GLY A 31 -5.66 -4.97 -2.73
CA GLY A 31 -5.65 -3.75 -1.93
C GLY A 31 -4.29 -3.47 -1.31
N ALA A 32 -3.56 -4.49 -0.87
CA ALA A 32 -2.20 -4.33 -0.35
C ALA A 32 -1.23 -3.81 -1.41
N VAL A 33 -1.30 -4.32 -2.66
CA VAL A 33 -0.50 -3.82 -3.78
C VAL A 33 -0.89 -2.39 -4.15
N GLN A 34 -2.18 -2.06 -4.15
CA GLN A 34 -2.66 -0.70 -4.39
C GLN A 34 -2.10 0.28 -3.34
N GLY A 35 -2.17 -0.08 -2.07
CA GLY A 35 -1.59 0.76 -1.00
C GLY A 35 -0.08 0.93 -1.13
N LEU A 36 0.62 -0.09 -1.60
CA LEU A 36 2.03 -0.03 -1.93
C LEU A 36 2.31 0.95 -3.08
N GLY A 37 1.49 0.93 -4.13
CA GLY A 37 1.55 1.87 -5.25
C GLY A 37 1.43 3.32 -4.77
N TYR A 38 0.42 3.63 -3.98
CA TYR A 38 0.22 4.96 -3.41
C TYR A 38 1.36 5.41 -2.51
N ALA A 39 1.95 4.48 -1.76
CA ALA A 39 3.06 4.82 -0.89
C ALA A 39 4.36 5.13 -1.64
N LEU A 40 4.61 4.52 -2.80
CA LEU A 40 5.94 4.51 -3.41
C LEU A 40 6.03 5.13 -4.80
N MET A 41 4.96 5.13 -5.60
CA MET A 41 5.08 5.46 -7.02
C MET A 41 3.90 6.18 -7.67
N GLU A 42 2.68 6.04 -7.16
CA GLU A 42 1.49 6.62 -7.77
C GLU A 42 1.31 8.08 -7.36
N GLU A 43 1.32 8.97 -8.33
CA GLU A 43 1.13 10.41 -8.13
C GLU A 43 0.46 11.02 -9.35
N ILE A 44 -0.60 11.79 -9.15
CA ILE A 44 -1.16 12.66 -10.19
C ILE A 44 -0.39 13.99 -10.14
N ALA A 45 0.48 14.19 -11.12
CA ALA A 45 1.21 15.43 -11.26
C ALA A 45 0.31 16.52 -11.86
N LEU A 46 0.06 17.58 -11.11
CA LEU A 46 -0.76 18.71 -11.55
C LEU A 46 0.12 19.93 -11.83
N ASP A 47 -0.22 20.66 -12.91
CA ASP A 47 0.31 21.96 -13.21
C ASP A 47 -0.87 22.89 -13.55
N SER A 48 -1.08 23.91 -12.70
CA SER A 48 -2.19 24.85 -12.84
C SER A 48 -3.56 24.18 -12.98
N GLY A 49 -3.76 23.06 -12.27
CA GLY A 49 -5.01 22.27 -12.29
C GLY A 49 -5.13 21.29 -13.46
N VAL A 50 -4.13 21.21 -14.33
CA VAL A 50 -4.09 20.26 -15.46
C VAL A 50 -3.18 19.08 -15.13
N SER A 51 -3.68 17.85 -15.32
CA SER A 51 -2.87 16.63 -15.13
C SER A 51 -1.77 16.53 -16.20
N LYS A 52 -0.53 16.30 -15.75
CA LYS A 52 0.63 16.11 -16.63
C LYS A 52 0.86 14.64 -17.00
N ASN A 53 0.25 13.73 -16.27
CA ASN A 53 0.38 12.28 -16.47
C ASN A 53 -0.99 11.58 -16.55
N PRO A 54 -1.88 11.96 -17.51
CA PRO A 54 -3.25 11.45 -17.58
C PRO A 54 -3.34 10.02 -18.16
N HIS A 55 -2.24 9.46 -18.62
CA HIS A 55 -2.20 8.14 -19.27
C HIS A 55 -1.41 7.13 -18.43
N LEU A 56 -1.77 5.84 -18.51
CA LEU A 56 -1.08 4.75 -17.81
C LEU A 56 0.38 4.56 -18.22
N ALA A 57 0.81 5.14 -19.35
CA ALA A 57 2.22 5.19 -19.71
C ALA A 57 3.04 6.04 -18.74
N ASP A 58 2.45 7.10 -18.21
CA ASP A 58 3.10 8.09 -17.35
C ASP A 58 2.70 7.94 -15.89
N TYR A 59 1.46 7.50 -15.61
CA TYR A 59 0.99 7.16 -14.27
C TYR A 59 1.50 5.77 -13.90
N LYS A 60 2.43 5.71 -12.95
CA LYS A 60 3.17 4.49 -12.59
C LYS A 60 2.38 3.61 -11.63
N LEU A 61 1.79 2.53 -12.14
CA LEU A 61 1.20 1.47 -11.32
C LEU A 61 2.25 0.40 -10.96
N PRO A 62 2.12 -0.25 -9.79
CA PRO A 62 2.91 -1.44 -9.49
C PRO A 62 2.69 -2.54 -10.52
N THR A 63 3.78 -3.13 -11.00
CA THR A 63 3.75 -4.33 -11.84
C THR A 63 3.81 -5.59 -11.00
N SER A 64 3.65 -6.76 -11.61
CA SER A 64 3.82 -8.04 -10.92
C SER A 64 5.23 -8.24 -10.33
N LEU A 65 6.25 -7.57 -10.90
CA LEU A 65 7.62 -7.59 -10.38
C LEU A 65 7.81 -6.68 -9.17
N ASP A 66 6.93 -5.70 -8.99
CA ASP A 66 6.95 -4.78 -7.86
C ASP A 66 6.21 -5.34 -6.65
N ALA A 67 5.31 -6.29 -6.84
CA ALA A 67 4.54 -6.89 -5.76
C ALA A 67 5.43 -7.79 -4.90
N PRO A 68 5.48 -7.59 -3.57
CA PRO A 68 6.17 -8.50 -2.66
C PRO A 68 5.37 -9.79 -2.49
N GLN A 69 5.96 -10.77 -1.79
CA GLN A 69 5.17 -11.87 -1.26
C GLN A 69 4.12 -11.33 -0.28
N ILE A 70 2.84 -11.54 -0.57
CA ILE A 70 1.75 -11.10 0.30
C ILE A 70 1.20 -12.31 1.05
N GLN A 71 1.13 -12.18 2.36
CA GLN A 71 0.49 -13.16 3.23
C GLN A 71 -0.81 -12.55 3.77
N THR A 72 -1.94 -13.18 3.46
CA THR A 72 -3.25 -12.78 3.97
C THR A 72 -3.63 -13.59 5.20
N ILE A 73 -4.19 -12.92 6.20
CA ILE A 73 -4.75 -13.54 7.40
C ILE A 73 -6.17 -13.00 7.55
N LEU A 74 -7.14 -13.88 7.39
CA LEU A 74 -8.55 -13.58 7.56
C LEU A 74 -9.00 -14.00 8.96
N LEU A 75 -9.43 -13.05 9.76
CA LEU A 75 -10.09 -13.29 11.03
C LEU A 75 -11.60 -13.32 10.80
N GLU A 76 -12.30 -14.22 11.49
CA GLU A 76 -13.73 -14.39 11.42
C GLU A 76 -14.35 -14.23 12.80
N SER A 77 -14.57 -12.96 13.23
CA SER A 77 -15.23 -12.66 14.52
C SER A 77 -16.72 -13.04 14.53
N GLY A 78 -17.36 -13.11 13.36
CA GLY A 78 -18.79 -13.31 13.22
C GLY A 78 -19.63 -12.05 13.56
N GLU A 79 -18.99 -10.93 13.88
CA GLU A 79 -19.62 -9.70 14.36
C GLU A 79 -19.86 -8.64 13.27
N GLY A 80 -19.99 -9.04 12.01
CA GLY A 80 -20.30 -8.13 10.91
C GLY A 80 -21.77 -7.71 10.89
N LEU A 81 -22.04 -6.45 10.51
CA LEU A 81 -23.41 -5.94 10.31
C LEU A 81 -24.00 -6.35 8.95
N GLY A 82 -23.20 -6.91 8.06
CA GLY A 82 -23.63 -7.39 6.76
C GLY A 82 -24.33 -8.75 6.82
N PRO A 83 -24.85 -9.23 5.67
CA PRO A 83 -25.47 -10.56 5.58
C PRO A 83 -24.55 -11.65 6.14
N PHE A 84 -25.14 -12.56 6.90
CA PHE A 84 -24.42 -13.68 7.56
C PHE A 84 -23.31 -13.27 8.53
N GLY A 85 -23.27 -12.01 8.99
CA GLY A 85 -22.20 -11.49 9.86
C GLY A 85 -20.92 -11.11 9.10
N ALA A 86 -20.98 -10.91 7.78
CA ALA A 86 -19.85 -10.48 6.98
C ALA A 86 -19.55 -8.99 7.16
N LYS A 87 -18.29 -8.61 7.00
CA LYS A 87 -17.80 -7.23 6.92
C LYS A 87 -17.37 -6.90 5.48
N GLY A 88 -17.34 -5.60 5.13
CA GLY A 88 -16.85 -5.15 3.84
C GLY A 88 -15.36 -5.40 3.69
N LEU A 89 -14.93 -5.87 2.52
CA LEU A 89 -13.52 -6.17 2.20
C LEU A 89 -13.00 -5.38 0.99
N GLY A 90 -13.78 -4.41 0.46
CA GLY A 90 -13.41 -3.72 -0.77
C GLY A 90 -12.11 -2.93 -0.67
N GLU A 91 -12.01 -2.02 0.29
CA GLU A 91 -10.88 -1.10 0.43
C GLU A 91 -10.04 -1.25 1.71
N PRO A 92 -10.48 -2.02 2.72
CA PRO A 92 -9.82 -1.99 4.02
C PRO A 92 -8.34 -2.42 4.02
N SER A 93 -7.91 -3.26 3.08
CA SER A 93 -6.51 -3.70 2.98
C SER A 93 -5.56 -2.64 2.41
N MET A 94 -6.07 -1.70 1.60
CA MET A 94 -5.29 -0.62 1.03
C MET A 94 -4.85 0.39 2.10
N THR A 95 -5.78 0.85 2.92
CA THR A 95 -5.56 1.95 3.87
C THR A 95 -4.39 1.71 4.83
N PRO A 96 -4.30 0.59 5.57
CA PRO A 96 -3.18 0.34 6.47
C PRO A 96 -1.88 0.06 5.73
N SER A 97 -1.93 -0.45 4.50
CA SER A 97 -0.74 -0.77 3.71
C SER A 97 0.07 0.47 3.37
N ILE A 98 -0.58 1.61 3.08
CA ILE A 98 0.09 2.89 2.82
C ILE A 98 0.96 3.30 4.03
N GLY A 99 0.36 3.33 5.21
CA GLY A 99 1.06 3.71 6.44
C GLY A 99 2.14 2.70 6.85
N ALA A 100 1.89 1.41 6.67
CA ALA A 100 2.85 0.35 6.98
C ALA A 100 4.12 0.47 6.10
N VAL A 101 3.95 0.70 4.80
CA VAL A 101 5.07 0.91 3.87
C VAL A 101 5.84 2.18 4.23
N ALA A 102 5.16 3.31 4.47
CA ALA A 102 5.78 4.56 4.86
C ALA A 102 6.59 4.43 6.16
N ASN A 103 6.05 3.71 7.15
CA ASN A 103 6.74 3.45 8.41
C ASN A 103 7.95 2.53 8.22
N ALA A 104 7.84 1.49 7.38
CA ALA A 104 8.94 0.57 7.10
C ALA A 104 10.11 1.30 6.42
N VAL A 105 9.82 2.14 5.41
CA VAL A 105 10.84 2.96 4.75
C VAL A 105 11.47 3.96 5.73
N SER A 106 10.66 4.66 6.51
CA SER A 106 11.14 5.60 7.53
C SER A 106 12.09 4.93 8.52
N LYS A 107 11.75 3.72 8.96
CA LYS A 107 12.59 2.93 9.86
C LYS A 107 13.91 2.52 9.20
N ALA A 108 13.87 2.09 7.94
CA ALA A 108 15.05 1.69 7.20
C ALA A 108 16.04 2.85 6.97
N LEU A 109 15.50 4.06 6.74
CA LEU A 109 16.29 5.27 6.54
C LEU A 109 16.79 5.90 7.86
N GLY A 110 16.10 5.63 8.97
CA GLY A 110 16.27 6.36 10.23
C GLY A 110 15.87 7.83 10.14
N VAL A 111 14.97 8.16 9.18
CA VAL A 111 14.39 9.49 8.97
C VAL A 111 12.89 9.35 8.72
N ARG A 112 12.07 10.17 9.35
CA ARG A 112 10.61 10.15 9.16
C ARG A 112 10.25 10.67 7.77
N MET A 113 9.58 9.86 6.97
CA MET A 113 8.97 10.26 5.70
C MET A 113 7.54 10.72 5.95
N THR A 114 7.22 11.94 5.52
CA THR A 114 5.89 12.58 5.74
C THR A 114 5.17 12.92 4.45
N GLU A 115 5.83 12.74 3.31
CA GLU A 115 5.27 13.02 1.98
C GLU A 115 5.20 11.74 1.15
N LEU A 116 4.10 11.57 0.41
CA LEU A 116 3.85 10.46 -0.50
C LEU A 116 3.68 10.99 -1.94
N PRO A 117 4.00 10.14 -2.92
CA PRO A 117 4.71 8.87 -2.82
C PRO A 117 6.16 9.04 -2.38
N ILE A 118 6.73 8.03 -1.72
CA ILE A 118 8.13 8.04 -1.29
C ILE A 118 9.03 7.73 -2.49
N THR A 119 9.27 8.73 -3.33
CA THR A 119 10.12 8.60 -4.51
C THR A 119 11.61 8.53 -4.14
N SER A 120 12.45 8.14 -5.10
CA SER A 120 13.91 8.11 -4.90
C SER A 120 14.46 9.49 -4.57
N GLU A 121 13.92 10.54 -5.18
CA GLU A 121 14.29 11.94 -4.95
C GLU A 121 13.94 12.37 -3.52
N ARG A 122 12.73 12.04 -3.04
CA ARG A 122 12.31 12.34 -1.66
C ARG A 122 13.16 11.59 -0.64
N VAL A 123 13.51 10.33 -0.91
CA VAL A 123 14.45 9.56 -0.07
C VAL A 123 15.81 10.23 -0.02
N LEU A 124 16.36 10.62 -1.18
CA LEU A 124 17.67 11.28 -1.24
C LEU A 124 17.67 12.63 -0.49
N ALA A 125 16.63 13.42 -0.66
CA ALA A 125 16.45 14.69 0.05
C ALA A 125 16.41 14.49 1.57
N ALA A 126 15.64 13.51 2.04
CA ALA A 126 15.53 13.18 3.45
C ALA A 126 16.86 12.70 4.06
N LEU A 127 17.64 11.91 3.32
CA LEU A 127 18.97 11.47 3.77
C LEU A 127 19.99 12.62 3.85
N ARG A 128 19.90 13.58 2.93
CA ARG A 128 20.78 14.77 2.93
C ARG A 128 20.45 15.75 4.05
N SER A 129 19.22 15.81 4.48
CA SER A 129 18.77 16.67 5.60
C SER A 129 18.94 16.03 6.98
N LYS A 130 19.38 14.77 7.04
CA LYS A 130 19.61 14.07 8.30
C LYS A 130 20.79 14.70 9.04
N PRO A 131 20.61 15.20 10.29
CA PRO A 131 21.73 15.64 11.10
C PRO A 131 22.71 14.48 11.35
N ALA A 132 23.99 14.81 11.36
CA ALA A 132 25.08 13.86 11.62
C ALA A 132 25.03 13.27 13.01
#